data_9f4780ab9ee92dc4bafcc12dcda18e3c
#
_entry.id   9f4780ab9ee92dc4bafcc12dcda18e3c
#
_cell.length_a   1.000
_cell.length_b   1.000
_cell.length_c   1.000
_cell.angle_alpha   90.00
_cell.angle_beta   90.00
_cell.angle_gamma   90.00
#
_symmetry.space_group_name_H-M   'P 1'
#
loop_
_entity.id
_entity.type
_entity.pdbx_description
1 polymer ?
#
loop_
_entity_poly.entity_id
_entity_poly.type
_entity_poly.pdbx_seq_one_letter_code
_entity_poly.pdbx_strand_id
1 'polypeptide(L)'
;MLHPKGQGSLMITAHTLEMPHTTMSAHSAVRAEFLDFRDKSHGAITIDEVSSSIAAGRFVWIDTNLRDQTYPDLKQELPEHLANQTPVLKILSSEYQQNTDEQVSSLHRTDDALHIRLVGARDTSKTIRSEVLDIVITEGLLATFSEGSCAVLHAVRRDYIRDFEQHAATPSFLLYEFWDKQIEQFLEVQGHLDEEVEQTRLALRISADEATLTKLASVSGRLLALRKRVLPARRVLEELVSRKTTLVSEATLQFMGNMIGTLERLLADITANREILESAMNFSLTVMTHR
;
A
#
# COMPACT_ATOMS: atom_id res chain seq x y z
N MET A 1 55.42 46.99 -30.53
CA MET A 1 56.12 45.98 -31.35
C MET A 1 55.79 44.59 -30.86
N LEU A 2 55.24 43.85 -31.81
CA LEU A 2 55.25 42.39 -31.91
C LEU A 2 54.44 41.52 -30.93
N HIS A 3 53.38 41.00 -31.47
CA HIS A 3 52.68 39.76 -31.43
C HIS A 3 53.60 38.49 -31.48
N PRO A 4 53.03 37.29 -31.42
CA PRO A 4 51.87 36.59 -30.78
C PRO A 4 52.15 35.10 -30.43
N LYS A 5 51.03 34.40 -30.16
CA LYS A 5 50.75 32.96 -30.39
C LYS A 5 51.00 31.95 -29.27
N GLY A 6 49.93 31.21 -29.00
CA GLY A 6 49.92 29.89 -28.44
C GLY A 6 48.56 29.43 -27.92
N GLN A 7 47.59 29.23 -28.84
CA GLN A 7 46.37 28.50 -28.57
C GLN A 7 46.68 27.00 -28.51
N GLY A 8 46.42 26.35 -27.39
CA GLY A 8 46.36 24.91 -27.23
C GLY A 8 44.98 24.52 -26.78
N SER A 9 44.08 24.24 -27.74
CA SER A 9 42.76 23.69 -27.50
C SER A 9 42.89 22.21 -27.17
N LEU A 10 42.66 21.83 -25.92
CA LEU A 10 42.45 20.44 -25.54
C LEU A 10 40.96 20.10 -25.80
N MET A 11 40.71 19.41 -26.91
CA MET A 11 39.44 18.70 -27.12
C MET A 11 39.34 17.56 -26.15
N ILE A 12 38.47 17.71 -25.15
CA ILE A 12 37.98 16.61 -24.32
C ILE A 12 36.85 15.95 -25.10
N THR A 13 37.12 14.81 -25.68
CA THR A 13 36.13 13.95 -26.33
C THR A 13 35.25 13.35 -25.20
N ALA A 14 34.04 13.90 -25.06
CA ALA A 14 33.01 13.31 -24.23
C ALA A 14 32.55 11.98 -24.86
N HIS A 15 33.03 10.87 -24.35
CA HIS A 15 32.41 9.56 -24.58
C HIS A 15 31.07 9.55 -23.85
N THR A 16 30.03 9.88 -24.59
CA THR A 16 28.64 9.60 -24.16
C THR A 16 28.47 8.07 -24.19
N LEU A 17 28.53 7.46 -23.04
CA LEU A 17 28.06 6.10 -22.86
C LEU A 17 26.54 6.13 -23.07
N GLU A 18 26.10 5.78 -24.25
CA GLU A 18 24.70 5.42 -24.51
C GLU A 18 24.39 4.17 -23.71
N MET A 19 23.71 4.37 -22.58
CA MET A 19 23.00 3.30 -21.90
C MET A 19 21.94 2.76 -22.87
N PRO A 20 21.84 1.45 -23.06
CA PRO A 20 20.79 0.90 -23.90
C PRO A 20 19.45 1.21 -23.23
N HIS A 21 18.72 2.16 -23.80
CA HIS A 21 17.29 2.31 -23.52
C HIS A 21 16.60 1.08 -24.04
N THR A 22 16.45 0.08 -23.14
CA THR A 22 15.52 -1.02 -23.37
C THR A 22 14.14 -0.37 -23.44
N THR A 23 13.60 -0.27 -24.64
CA THR A 23 12.23 0.15 -24.90
C THR A 23 11.31 -0.84 -24.20
N MET A 24 10.95 -0.53 -22.95
CA MET A 24 9.88 -1.24 -22.25
C MET A 24 8.59 -0.99 -23.03
N SER A 25 8.01 -2.07 -23.55
CA SER A 25 6.68 -2.06 -24.13
C SER A 25 5.73 -1.39 -23.12
N ALA A 26 5.12 -0.26 -23.52
CA ALA A 26 4.35 0.61 -22.65
C ALA A 26 3.00 0.01 -22.18
N HIS A 27 2.75 -1.29 -22.40
CA HIS A 27 1.42 -1.89 -22.23
C HIS A 27 1.45 -3.28 -21.54
N SER A 28 2.52 -3.70 -20.88
CA SER A 28 2.45 -4.92 -20.07
C SER A 28 1.80 -4.61 -18.72
N ALA A 29 0.69 -5.28 -18.42
CA ALA A 29 0.02 -5.20 -17.10
C ALA A 29 0.88 -5.83 -15.99
N VAL A 30 1.90 -6.61 -16.36
CA VAL A 30 2.80 -7.31 -15.44
C VAL A 30 4.20 -6.72 -15.53
N ARG A 31 4.77 -6.40 -14.39
CA ARG A 31 6.16 -5.93 -14.25
C ARG A 31 6.90 -6.82 -13.28
N ALA A 32 8.15 -7.13 -13.57
CA ALA A 32 9.01 -7.91 -12.70
C ALA A 32 10.34 -7.20 -12.44
N GLU A 33 10.82 -7.28 -11.21
CA GLU A 33 12.06 -6.69 -10.75
C GLU A 33 12.78 -7.66 -9.82
N PHE A 34 14.10 -7.81 -9.97
CA PHE A 34 14.89 -8.61 -9.03
C PHE A 34 15.52 -7.72 -7.97
N LEU A 35 15.73 -8.31 -6.80
CA LEU A 35 16.42 -7.74 -5.64
C LEU A 35 17.46 -8.73 -5.14
N ASP A 36 18.73 -8.39 -5.22
CA ASP A 36 19.81 -9.21 -4.64
C ASP A 36 20.25 -8.61 -3.29
N PHE A 37 19.89 -9.28 -2.20
CA PHE A 37 20.17 -8.82 -0.84
C PHE A 37 21.65 -8.97 -0.43
N ARG A 38 22.47 -9.70 -1.24
CA ARG A 38 23.88 -9.92 -0.94
C ARG A 38 24.74 -8.72 -1.35
N ASP A 39 24.51 -8.18 -2.53
CA ASP A 39 25.27 -7.06 -3.09
C ASP A 39 24.45 -5.77 -3.28
N LYS A 40 23.19 -5.81 -2.86
CA LYS A 40 22.23 -4.68 -2.99
C LYS A 40 21.94 -4.26 -4.42
N SER A 41 22.15 -5.16 -5.37
CA SER A 41 21.75 -4.90 -6.75
C SER A 41 20.26 -5.15 -6.98
N HIS A 42 19.68 -4.41 -7.87
CA HIS A 42 18.28 -4.54 -8.27
C HIS A 42 18.12 -4.13 -9.75
N GLY A 43 17.04 -4.55 -10.36
CA GLY A 43 16.74 -4.14 -11.74
C GLY A 43 15.52 -4.82 -12.31
N ALA A 44 14.98 -4.21 -13.37
CA ALA A 44 13.87 -4.78 -14.12
C ALA A 44 14.32 -6.03 -14.87
N ILE A 45 13.44 -7.03 -14.89
CA ILE A 45 13.62 -8.30 -15.62
C ILE A 45 12.36 -8.63 -16.41
N THR A 46 12.50 -9.49 -17.39
CA THR A 46 11.35 -10.07 -18.10
C THR A 46 10.76 -11.22 -17.29
N ILE A 47 9.52 -11.57 -17.58
CA ILE A 47 8.84 -12.68 -16.89
C ILE A 47 9.55 -14.01 -17.11
N ASP A 48 10.14 -14.22 -18.30
CA ASP A 48 10.91 -15.42 -18.61
C ASP A 48 12.18 -15.55 -17.75
N GLU A 49 12.73 -14.43 -17.27
CA GLU A 49 13.93 -14.41 -16.43
C GLU A 49 13.63 -14.62 -14.94
N VAL A 50 12.36 -14.62 -14.52
CA VAL A 50 11.97 -14.76 -13.12
C VAL A 50 12.51 -16.05 -12.50
N SER A 51 12.27 -17.20 -13.15
CA SER A 51 12.71 -18.51 -12.64
C SER A 51 14.22 -18.61 -12.53
N SER A 52 14.96 -18.09 -13.52
CA SER A 52 16.43 -18.07 -13.48
C SER A 52 16.98 -17.13 -12.41
N SER A 53 16.32 -15.99 -12.18
CA SER A 53 16.69 -15.03 -11.13
C SER A 53 16.51 -15.64 -9.73
N ILE A 54 15.39 -16.34 -9.49
CA ILE A 54 15.15 -17.06 -8.23
C ILE A 54 16.18 -18.19 -8.04
N ALA A 55 16.46 -18.96 -9.08
CA ALA A 55 17.48 -20.02 -9.04
C ALA A 55 18.89 -19.49 -8.75
N ALA A 56 19.19 -18.24 -9.16
CA ALA A 56 20.42 -17.54 -8.82
C ALA A 56 20.45 -16.99 -7.36
N GLY A 57 19.39 -17.22 -6.59
CA GLY A 57 19.26 -16.77 -5.19
C GLY A 57 18.87 -15.30 -5.05
N ARG A 58 18.31 -14.70 -6.10
CA ARG A 58 17.72 -13.36 -6.06
C ARG A 58 16.27 -13.45 -5.65
N PHE A 59 15.80 -12.41 -4.97
CA PHE A 59 14.37 -12.23 -4.71
C PHE A 59 13.71 -11.48 -5.86
N VAL A 60 12.48 -11.83 -6.20
CA VAL A 60 11.75 -11.18 -7.30
C VAL A 60 10.48 -10.53 -6.79
N TRP A 61 10.23 -9.28 -7.19
CA TRP A 61 8.94 -8.62 -7.03
C TRP A 61 8.23 -8.55 -8.37
N ILE A 62 7.03 -9.12 -8.42
CA ILE A 62 6.12 -9.03 -9.57
C ILE A 62 4.97 -8.12 -9.20
N ASP A 63 4.63 -7.17 -10.06
CA ASP A 63 3.48 -6.30 -9.89
C ASP A 63 2.53 -6.42 -11.07
N THR A 64 1.24 -6.62 -10.76
CA THR A 64 0.20 -6.89 -11.75
C THR A 64 -0.96 -5.91 -11.57
N ASN A 65 -1.30 -5.18 -12.65
CA ASN A 65 -2.50 -4.35 -12.70
C ASN A 65 -3.64 -5.15 -13.33
N LEU A 66 -4.69 -5.42 -12.55
CA LEU A 66 -5.84 -6.23 -12.96
C LEU A 66 -6.82 -5.49 -13.89
N ARG A 67 -6.68 -4.16 -14.02
CA ARG A 67 -7.66 -3.33 -14.74
C ARG A 67 -7.56 -3.46 -16.26
N ASP A 68 -6.36 -3.69 -16.77
CA ASP A 68 -6.06 -3.49 -18.17
C ASP A 68 -6.11 -4.77 -19.00
N GLN A 69 -6.41 -5.93 -18.39
CA GLN A 69 -6.41 -7.22 -19.07
C GLN A 69 -7.50 -8.18 -18.59
N THR A 70 -7.84 -9.16 -19.42
CA THR A 70 -8.71 -10.27 -19.03
C THR A 70 -7.91 -11.31 -18.20
N TYR A 71 -8.60 -12.00 -17.28
CA TYR A 71 -7.94 -12.97 -16.37
C TYR A 71 -7.21 -14.14 -17.05
N PRO A 72 -7.75 -14.72 -18.13
CA PRO A 72 -7.02 -15.76 -18.87
C PRO A 72 -5.69 -15.27 -19.41
N ASP A 73 -5.64 -14.03 -19.92
CA ASP A 73 -4.44 -13.44 -20.48
C ASP A 73 -3.40 -13.19 -19.38
N LEU A 74 -3.83 -12.61 -18.23
CA LEU A 74 -2.96 -12.40 -17.07
C LEU A 74 -2.35 -13.69 -16.54
N LYS A 75 -3.14 -14.78 -16.50
CA LYS A 75 -2.62 -16.07 -16.05
C LYS A 75 -1.50 -16.59 -16.97
N GLN A 76 -1.57 -16.33 -18.28
CA GLN A 76 -0.53 -16.71 -19.23
C GLN A 76 0.72 -15.84 -19.13
N GLU A 77 0.57 -14.59 -18.70
CA GLU A 77 1.68 -13.66 -18.49
C GLU A 77 2.45 -13.88 -17.18
N LEU A 78 1.87 -14.61 -16.21
CA LEU A 78 2.53 -14.89 -14.93
C LEU A 78 3.43 -16.13 -15.02
N PRO A 79 4.55 -16.18 -14.26
CA PRO A 79 5.35 -17.40 -14.14
C PRO A 79 4.48 -18.58 -13.67
N GLU A 80 4.67 -19.77 -14.27
CA GLU A 80 3.82 -20.96 -14.03
C GLU A 80 3.70 -21.31 -12.54
N HIS A 81 4.80 -21.26 -11.79
CA HIS A 81 4.83 -21.57 -10.37
C HIS A 81 4.03 -20.55 -9.52
N LEU A 82 3.88 -19.30 -9.98
CA LEU A 82 3.03 -18.28 -9.34
C LEU A 82 1.58 -18.43 -9.83
N ALA A 83 1.37 -18.57 -11.12
CA ALA A 83 0.04 -18.65 -11.74
C ALA A 83 -0.80 -19.82 -11.21
N ASN A 84 -0.16 -20.90 -10.74
CA ASN A 84 -0.79 -22.09 -10.19
C ASN A 84 -0.99 -22.04 -8.66
N GLN A 85 -0.53 -20.98 -7.98
CA GLN A 85 -0.78 -20.80 -6.55
C GLN A 85 -2.27 -20.60 -6.27
N THR A 86 -2.81 -21.33 -5.29
CA THR A 86 -4.23 -21.22 -4.90
C THR A 86 -4.69 -19.78 -4.63
N PRO A 87 -3.92 -18.93 -3.92
CA PRO A 87 -4.27 -17.53 -3.74
C PRO A 87 -4.38 -16.76 -5.06
N VAL A 88 -3.44 -16.97 -5.99
CA VAL A 88 -3.42 -16.27 -7.29
C VAL A 88 -4.62 -16.69 -8.14
N LEU A 89 -4.93 -17.99 -8.18
CA LEU A 89 -6.12 -18.49 -8.89
C LEU A 89 -7.41 -17.86 -8.36
N LYS A 90 -7.50 -17.63 -7.04
CA LYS A 90 -8.62 -16.89 -6.43
C LYS A 90 -8.64 -15.43 -6.86
N ILE A 91 -7.52 -14.73 -6.78
CA ILE A 91 -7.40 -13.30 -7.16
C ILE A 91 -7.79 -13.12 -8.63
N LEU A 92 -7.42 -14.05 -9.50
CA LEU A 92 -7.73 -14.02 -10.92
C LEU A 92 -9.13 -14.55 -11.26
N SER A 93 -9.98 -14.94 -10.29
CA SER A 93 -11.34 -15.39 -10.54
C SER A 93 -12.33 -14.22 -10.60
N SER A 94 -13.33 -14.33 -11.49
CA SER A 94 -14.37 -13.30 -11.64
C SER A 94 -15.23 -13.10 -10.38
N GLU A 95 -15.35 -14.11 -9.53
CA GLU A 95 -16.11 -14.03 -8.27
C GLU A 95 -15.43 -13.11 -7.25
N TYR A 96 -14.12 -12.98 -7.33
CA TYR A 96 -13.32 -12.22 -6.40
C TYR A 96 -13.52 -10.70 -6.53
N GLN A 97 -13.87 -10.21 -7.73
CA GLN A 97 -13.99 -8.78 -8.02
C GLN A 97 -15.38 -8.21 -7.79
N GLN A 98 -16.43 -9.02 -7.80
CA GLN A 98 -17.79 -8.54 -7.71
C GLN A 98 -18.17 -7.96 -6.34
N ASN A 99 -17.32 -8.10 -5.32
CA ASN A 99 -17.64 -7.76 -3.92
C ASN A 99 -16.74 -6.66 -3.36
N THR A 100 -16.57 -5.54 -4.11
CA THR A 100 -15.62 -4.47 -3.75
C THR A 100 -15.99 -3.66 -2.50
N ASP A 101 -17.27 -3.49 -2.19
CA ASP A 101 -17.70 -2.62 -1.09
C ASP A 101 -17.63 -3.28 0.31
N GLU A 102 -17.61 -4.61 0.37
CA GLU A 102 -17.50 -5.38 1.63
C GLU A 102 -16.09 -5.91 1.90
N GLN A 103 -15.12 -5.55 1.07
CA GLN A 103 -13.76 -6.06 1.21
C GLN A 103 -13.09 -5.57 2.49
N VAL A 104 -12.49 -6.50 3.22
CA VAL A 104 -11.73 -6.24 4.44
C VAL A 104 -10.34 -6.84 4.32
N SER A 105 -9.37 -6.25 5.01
CA SER A 105 -8.03 -6.83 5.11
C SER A 105 -8.11 -8.24 5.69
N SER A 106 -7.37 -9.17 5.07
CA SER A 106 -7.38 -10.59 5.44
C SER A 106 -6.01 -11.25 5.22
N LEU A 107 -5.77 -12.37 5.91
CA LEU A 107 -4.58 -13.19 5.77
C LEU A 107 -5.01 -14.64 5.51
N HIS A 108 -4.49 -15.23 4.47
CA HIS A 108 -4.63 -16.64 4.15
C HIS A 108 -3.25 -17.29 4.04
N ARG A 109 -3.09 -18.42 4.69
CA ARG A 109 -1.87 -19.21 4.68
C ARG A 109 -2.11 -20.50 3.93
N THR A 110 -1.19 -20.84 3.05
CA THR A 110 -1.06 -22.18 2.44
C THR A 110 0.31 -22.74 2.86
N ASP A 111 0.59 -23.99 2.48
CA ASP A 111 1.87 -24.63 2.81
C ASP A 111 3.07 -23.85 2.24
N ASP A 112 2.90 -23.27 1.04
CA ASP A 112 3.99 -22.64 0.27
C ASP A 112 3.84 -21.12 0.09
N ALA A 113 2.74 -20.53 0.57
CA ALA A 113 2.47 -19.10 0.33
C ALA A 113 1.71 -18.41 1.47
N LEU A 114 1.95 -17.11 1.60
CA LEU A 114 1.10 -16.19 2.34
C LEU A 114 0.36 -15.29 1.34
N HIS A 115 -0.95 -15.19 1.50
CA HIS A 115 -1.75 -14.20 0.81
C HIS A 115 -2.27 -13.18 1.82
N ILE A 116 -1.90 -11.94 1.64
CA ILE A 116 -2.31 -10.80 2.46
C ILE A 116 -3.10 -9.85 1.57
N ARG A 117 -4.37 -9.62 1.93
CA ARG A 117 -5.16 -8.55 1.35
C ARG A 117 -5.07 -7.33 2.24
N LEU A 118 -4.59 -6.23 1.71
CA LEU A 118 -4.63 -4.91 2.34
C LEU A 118 -5.80 -4.12 1.74
N VAL A 119 -6.64 -3.56 2.59
CA VAL A 119 -7.73 -2.67 2.18
C VAL A 119 -7.47 -1.31 2.78
N GLY A 120 -7.01 -0.41 1.92
CA GLY A 120 -6.72 0.98 2.24
C GLY A 120 -7.96 1.86 2.33
N ALA A 121 -7.74 3.12 2.67
CA ALA A 121 -8.75 4.15 2.82
C ALA A 121 -8.36 5.39 2.02
N ARG A 122 -9.13 5.73 1.01
CA ARG A 122 -9.00 7.01 0.31
C ARG A 122 -10.16 7.92 0.69
N ASP A 123 -9.85 9.03 1.33
CA ASP A 123 -10.83 10.06 1.64
C ASP A 123 -11.17 10.89 0.38
N THR A 124 -12.46 11.00 0.08
CA THR A 124 -12.98 11.81 -1.04
C THR A 124 -13.76 13.03 -0.57
N SER A 125 -13.64 13.43 0.69
CA SER A 125 -14.41 14.48 1.37
C SER A 125 -15.91 14.16 1.56
N LYS A 126 -16.43 13.17 0.85
CA LYS A 126 -17.84 12.68 0.97
C LYS A 126 -17.89 11.28 1.57
N THR A 127 -17.00 10.42 1.14
CA THR A 127 -16.95 9.01 1.54
C THR A 127 -15.50 8.51 1.63
N ILE A 128 -15.30 7.47 2.39
CA ILE A 128 -14.04 6.71 2.35
C ILE A 128 -14.19 5.58 1.32
N ARG A 129 -13.40 5.65 0.25
CA ARG A 129 -13.31 4.57 -0.75
C ARG A 129 -12.26 3.55 -0.35
N SER A 130 -12.50 2.29 -0.68
CA SER A 130 -11.53 1.22 -0.52
C SER A 130 -10.51 1.23 -1.67
N GLU A 131 -9.24 1.00 -1.33
CA GLU A 131 -8.19 0.63 -2.28
C GLU A 131 -7.69 -0.75 -1.88
N VAL A 132 -7.73 -1.70 -2.80
CA VAL A 132 -7.37 -3.08 -2.52
C VAL A 132 -6.03 -3.40 -3.13
N LEU A 133 -5.17 -3.99 -2.32
CA LEU A 133 -3.88 -4.53 -2.72
C LEU A 133 -3.77 -5.96 -2.21
N ASP A 134 -3.70 -6.92 -3.11
CA ASP A 134 -3.39 -8.30 -2.78
C ASP A 134 -1.89 -8.55 -2.90
N ILE A 135 -1.31 -9.15 -1.88
CA ILE A 135 0.11 -9.49 -1.80
C ILE A 135 0.22 -11.00 -1.62
N VAL A 136 0.90 -11.67 -2.53
CA VAL A 136 1.21 -13.10 -2.41
C VAL A 136 2.72 -13.27 -2.27
N ILE A 137 3.14 -13.92 -1.18
CA ILE A 137 4.54 -14.18 -0.86
C ILE A 137 4.79 -15.67 -0.92
N THR A 138 5.83 -16.06 -1.65
CA THR A 138 6.37 -17.42 -1.71
C THR A 138 7.87 -17.38 -1.43
N GLU A 139 8.53 -18.51 -1.39
CA GLU A 139 9.98 -18.56 -1.32
C GLU A 139 10.59 -17.92 -2.58
N GLY A 140 11.38 -16.86 -2.38
CA GLY A 140 12.08 -16.14 -3.44
C GLY A 140 11.23 -15.13 -4.24
N LEU A 141 9.92 -14.97 -3.96
CA LEU A 141 9.06 -14.10 -4.74
C LEU A 141 7.98 -13.42 -3.89
N LEU A 142 7.71 -12.14 -4.20
CA LEU A 142 6.52 -11.40 -3.77
C LEU A 142 5.77 -10.92 -5.01
N ALA A 143 4.48 -11.18 -5.08
CA ALA A 143 3.62 -10.66 -6.13
C ALA A 143 2.56 -9.72 -5.56
N THR A 144 2.36 -8.57 -6.21
CA THR A 144 1.31 -7.60 -5.89
C THR A 144 0.28 -7.57 -7.01
N PHE A 145 -1.01 -7.49 -6.63
CA PHE A 145 -2.13 -7.39 -7.55
C PHE A 145 -3.00 -6.21 -7.10
N SER A 146 -3.24 -5.26 -8.00
CA SER A 146 -4.08 -4.10 -7.74
C SER A 146 -5.03 -3.83 -8.89
N GLU A 147 -6.20 -3.29 -8.61
CA GLU A 147 -7.15 -2.84 -9.62
C GLU A 147 -7.01 -1.33 -9.82
N GLY A 148 -6.24 -0.93 -10.83
CA GLY A 148 -5.98 0.48 -11.15
C GLY A 148 -4.99 1.14 -10.18
N SER A 149 -5.23 2.40 -9.83
CA SER A 149 -4.32 3.18 -8.97
C SER A 149 -4.49 2.76 -7.50
N CYS A 150 -3.40 2.32 -6.88
CA CYS A 150 -3.29 2.03 -5.46
C CYS A 150 -2.22 2.92 -4.83
N ALA A 151 -2.61 3.81 -3.91
CA ALA A 151 -1.71 4.80 -3.31
C ALA A 151 -0.57 4.14 -2.53
N VAL A 152 -0.85 3.08 -1.78
CA VAL A 152 0.15 2.32 -1.02
C VAL A 152 1.19 1.71 -1.97
N LEU A 153 0.77 1.06 -3.05
CA LEU A 153 1.68 0.47 -4.03
C LEU A 153 2.57 1.53 -4.68
N HIS A 154 1.99 2.68 -5.06
CA HIS A 154 2.76 3.78 -5.64
C HIS A 154 3.78 4.38 -4.65
N ALA A 155 3.42 4.51 -3.38
CA ALA A 155 4.33 5.00 -2.35
C ALA A 155 5.50 4.03 -2.13
N VAL A 156 5.24 2.74 -1.99
CA VAL A 156 6.29 1.72 -1.86
C VAL A 156 7.21 1.74 -3.09
N ARG A 157 6.66 1.77 -4.31
CA ARG A 157 7.49 1.82 -5.54
C ARG A 157 8.40 3.03 -5.61
N ARG A 158 7.96 4.18 -5.11
CA ARG A 158 8.76 5.41 -5.11
C ARG A 158 9.91 5.36 -4.11
N ASP A 159 9.66 4.78 -2.93
CA ASP A 159 10.54 4.95 -1.77
C ASP A 159 11.40 3.72 -1.47
N TYR A 160 10.94 2.48 -1.78
CA TYR A 160 11.56 1.25 -1.27
C TYR A 160 12.97 0.98 -1.78
N ILE A 161 13.35 1.43 -2.97
CA ILE A 161 14.71 1.22 -3.51
C ILE A 161 15.76 1.83 -2.59
N ARG A 162 15.54 3.07 -2.16
CA ARG A 162 16.44 3.74 -1.22
C ARG A 162 16.55 2.97 0.09
N ASP A 163 15.43 2.51 0.61
CA ASP A 163 15.40 1.79 1.88
C ASP A 163 15.93 0.36 1.73
N PHE A 164 15.76 -0.27 0.57
CA PHE A 164 16.40 -1.53 0.20
C PHE A 164 17.93 -1.43 0.22
N GLU A 165 18.50 -0.41 -0.41
CA GLU A 165 19.94 -0.21 -0.47
C GLU A 165 20.55 0.02 0.92
N GLN A 166 19.86 0.76 1.80
CA GLN A 166 20.39 1.21 3.08
C GLN A 166 20.08 0.27 4.24
N HIS A 167 18.89 -0.29 4.29
CA HIS A 167 18.33 -0.91 5.51
C HIS A 167 17.85 -2.34 5.35
N ALA A 168 17.36 -2.74 4.17
CA ALA A 168 16.76 -4.04 3.99
C ALA A 168 17.76 -5.18 4.13
N ALA A 169 17.61 -6.01 5.14
CA ALA A 169 18.45 -7.19 5.35
C ALA A 169 17.84 -8.46 4.75
N THR A 170 16.53 -8.50 4.58
CA THR A 170 15.78 -9.69 4.13
C THR A 170 14.66 -9.32 3.18
N PRO A 171 14.18 -10.25 2.33
CA PRO A 171 13.07 -10.04 1.41
C PRO A 171 11.78 -9.58 2.10
N SER A 172 11.52 -10.03 3.32
CA SER A 172 10.33 -9.64 4.07
C SER A 172 10.30 -8.15 4.45
N PHE A 173 11.42 -7.41 4.27
CA PHE A 173 11.42 -5.96 4.42
C PHE A 173 10.45 -5.27 3.46
N LEU A 174 10.31 -5.78 2.23
CA LEU A 174 9.33 -5.25 1.28
C LEU A 174 7.89 -5.37 1.82
N LEU A 175 7.56 -6.45 2.53
CA LEU A 175 6.26 -6.59 3.20
C LEU A 175 6.07 -5.56 4.31
N TYR A 176 7.14 -5.27 5.08
CA TYR A 176 7.13 -4.20 6.08
C TYR A 176 6.79 -2.85 5.45
N GLU A 177 7.40 -2.51 4.30
CA GLU A 177 7.14 -1.27 3.58
C GLU A 177 5.66 -1.11 3.17
N PHE A 178 5.03 -2.19 2.71
CA PHE A 178 3.60 -2.15 2.39
C PHE A 178 2.74 -1.85 3.62
N TRP A 179 3.07 -2.42 4.78
CA TRP A 179 2.34 -2.15 6.01
C TRP A 179 2.59 -0.74 6.53
N ASP A 180 3.82 -0.26 6.45
CA ASP A 180 4.18 1.10 6.85
C ASP A 180 3.40 2.13 6.04
N LYS A 181 3.41 2.03 4.72
CA LYS A 181 2.65 2.92 3.83
C LYS A 181 1.14 2.80 4.01
N GLN A 182 0.63 1.61 4.35
CA GLN A 182 -0.79 1.42 4.66
C GLN A 182 -1.19 2.17 5.94
N ILE A 183 -0.35 2.13 6.97
CA ILE A 183 -0.60 2.81 8.23
C ILE A 183 -0.45 4.32 8.07
N GLU A 184 0.56 4.79 7.32
CA GLU A 184 0.69 6.21 6.96
C GLU A 184 -0.59 6.73 6.28
N GLN A 185 -1.15 6.00 5.33
CA GLN A 185 -2.41 6.34 4.67
C GLN A 185 -3.59 6.45 5.66
N PHE A 186 -3.70 5.53 6.61
CA PHE A 186 -4.75 5.59 7.63
C PHE A 186 -4.60 6.81 8.54
N LEU A 187 -3.36 7.13 8.95
CA LEU A 187 -3.05 8.28 9.79
C LEU A 187 -3.34 9.61 9.07
N GLU A 188 -3.03 9.70 7.78
CA GLU A 188 -3.36 10.86 6.95
C GLU A 188 -4.87 11.10 6.89
N VAL A 189 -5.65 10.04 6.61
CA VAL A 189 -7.13 10.13 6.60
C VAL A 189 -7.66 10.52 7.97
N GLN A 190 -7.11 9.96 9.06
CA GLN A 190 -7.51 10.33 10.42
C GLN A 190 -7.23 11.81 10.69
N GLY A 191 -6.06 12.33 10.33
CA GLY A 191 -5.71 13.74 10.53
C GLY A 191 -6.72 14.69 9.85
N HIS A 192 -7.14 14.39 8.63
CA HIS A 192 -8.18 15.17 7.94
C HIS A 192 -9.53 15.09 8.66
N LEU A 193 -9.90 13.92 9.16
CA LEU A 193 -11.15 13.74 9.90
C LEU A 193 -11.14 14.44 11.26
N ASP A 194 -10.00 14.51 11.95
CA ASP A 194 -9.83 15.22 13.23
C ASP A 194 -10.13 16.71 13.05
N GLU A 195 -9.61 17.32 11.98
CA GLU A 195 -9.89 18.73 11.65
C GLU A 195 -11.37 18.97 11.39
N GLU A 196 -12.02 18.06 10.64
CA GLU A 196 -13.45 18.18 10.33
C GLU A 196 -14.33 17.93 11.56
N VAL A 197 -13.94 17.04 12.47
CA VAL A 197 -14.61 16.83 13.76
C VAL A 197 -14.61 18.12 14.56
N GLU A 198 -13.47 18.77 14.70
CA GLU A 198 -13.38 20.03 15.46
C GLU A 198 -14.21 21.15 14.82
N GLN A 199 -14.15 21.31 13.49
CA GLN A 199 -14.97 22.28 12.78
C GLN A 199 -16.48 22.00 12.97
N THR A 200 -16.89 20.73 12.92
CA THR A 200 -18.28 20.34 13.09
C THR A 200 -18.76 20.57 14.52
N ARG A 201 -17.91 20.26 15.52
CA ARG A 201 -18.16 20.55 16.93
C ARG A 201 -18.37 22.02 17.19
N LEU A 202 -17.54 22.89 16.61
CA LEU A 202 -17.67 24.34 16.74
C LEU A 202 -18.95 24.85 16.04
N ALA A 203 -19.27 24.35 14.86
CA ALA A 203 -20.50 24.72 14.14
C ALA A 203 -21.75 24.36 14.94
N LEU A 204 -21.83 23.18 15.55
CA LEU A 204 -22.95 22.72 16.38
C LEU A 204 -23.18 23.61 17.61
N ARG A 205 -22.16 24.25 18.14
CA ARG A 205 -22.30 25.23 19.26
C ARG A 205 -22.99 26.52 18.83
N ILE A 206 -22.90 26.87 17.55
CA ILE A 206 -23.49 28.08 16.98
C ILE A 206 -24.92 27.79 16.52
N SER A 207 -25.10 26.80 15.67
CA SER A 207 -26.39 26.39 15.11
C SER A 207 -26.38 24.91 14.72
N ALA A 208 -27.47 24.21 15.07
CA ALA A 208 -27.75 22.87 14.58
C ALA A 208 -28.71 22.93 13.37
N ASP A 209 -28.38 23.71 12.37
CA ASP A 209 -29.12 23.79 11.14
C ASP A 209 -28.91 22.53 10.26
N GLU A 210 -29.69 22.40 9.18
CA GLU A 210 -29.66 21.24 8.28
C GLU A 210 -28.26 21.01 7.67
N ALA A 211 -27.53 22.08 7.36
CA ALA A 211 -26.17 21.97 6.80
C ALA A 211 -25.18 21.40 7.81
N THR A 212 -25.24 21.88 9.05
CA THR A 212 -24.39 21.38 10.16
C THR A 212 -24.70 19.92 10.49
N LEU A 213 -25.99 19.54 10.52
CA LEU A 213 -26.41 18.16 10.75
C LEU A 213 -25.99 17.22 9.62
N THR A 214 -26.06 17.68 8.37
CA THR A 214 -25.59 16.92 7.21
C THR A 214 -24.06 16.72 7.30
N LYS A 215 -23.30 17.74 7.68
CA LYS A 215 -21.85 17.63 7.90
C LYS A 215 -21.54 16.64 9.03
N LEU A 216 -22.23 16.71 10.15
CA LEU A 216 -22.11 15.76 11.27
C LEU A 216 -22.31 14.31 10.80
N ALA A 217 -23.39 14.04 10.07
CA ALA A 217 -23.69 12.71 9.55
C ALA A 217 -22.57 12.20 8.60
N SER A 218 -22.09 13.08 7.72
CA SER A 218 -20.99 12.77 6.79
C SER A 218 -19.69 12.41 7.53
N VAL A 219 -19.25 13.24 8.46
CA VAL A 219 -18.01 13.00 9.23
C VAL A 219 -18.13 11.74 10.07
N SER A 220 -19.25 11.54 10.77
CA SER A 220 -19.50 10.33 11.56
C SER A 220 -19.50 9.06 10.70
N GLY A 221 -20.09 9.12 9.52
CA GLY A 221 -20.08 8.02 8.54
C GLY A 221 -18.68 7.68 8.05
N ARG A 222 -17.86 8.70 7.79
CA ARG A 222 -16.46 8.52 7.35
C ARG A 222 -15.57 7.96 8.45
N LEU A 223 -15.73 8.40 9.71
CA LEU A 223 -15.05 7.82 10.88
C LEU A 223 -15.38 6.32 11.03
N LEU A 224 -16.66 5.96 10.89
CA LEU A 224 -17.07 4.56 10.93
C LEU A 224 -16.48 3.75 9.77
N ALA A 225 -16.45 4.33 8.57
CA ALA A 225 -15.86 3.70 7.40
C ALA A 225 -14.35 3.50 7.55
N LEU A 226 -13.62 4.45 8.12
CA LEU A 226 -12.19 4.29 8.45
C LEU A 226 -11.99 3.17 9.48
N ARG A 227 -12.77 3.16 10.57
CA ARG A 227 -12.72 2.11 11.60
C ARG A 227 -12.92 0.71 11.01
N LYS A 228 -13.85 0.55 10.05
CA LYS A 228 -14.11 -0.73 9.37
C LYS A 228 -12.91 -1.24 8.56
N ARG A 229 -11.95 -0.39 8.19
CA ARG A 229 -10.72 -0.76 7.49
C ARG A 229 -9.56 -1.00 8.45
N VAL A 230 -9.41 -0.14 9.44
CA VAL A 230 -8.30 -0.22 10.41
C VAL A 230 -8.41 -1.46 11.30
N LEU A 231 -9.61 -1.81 11.76
CA LEU A 231 -9.80 -2.93 12.68
C LEU A 231 -9.43 -4.30 12.07
N PRO A 232 -9.84 -4.65 10.83
CA PRO A 232 -9.38 -5.87 10.17
C PRO A 232 -7.88 -5.84 9.86
N ALA A 233 -7.33 -4.70 9.44
CA ALA A 233 -5.89 -4.54 9.20
C ALA A 233 -5.08 -4.85 10.47
N ARG A 234 -5.48 -4.34 11.64
CA ARG A 234 -4.85 -4.67 12.92
C ARG A 234 -4.87 -6.17 13.20
N ARG A 235 -6.03 -6.84 13.01
CA ARG A 235 -6.17 -8.29 13.23
C ARG A 235 -5.25 -9.10 12.33
N VAL A 236 -5.14 -8.72 11.06
CA VAL A 236 -4.22 -9.37 10.11
C VAL A 236 -2.78 -9.23 10.58
N LEU A 237 -2.38 -8.06 11.03
CA LEU A 237 -1.02 -7.80 11.52
C LEU A 237 -0.74 -8.59 12.81
N GLU A 238 -1.69 -8.66 13.75
CA GLU A 238 -1.60 -9.48 14.96
C GLU A 238 -1.45 -10.98 14.62
N GLU A 239 -2.23 -11.48 13.68
CA GLU A 239 -2.13 -12.87 13.23
C GLU A 239 -0.78 -13.14 12.55
N LEU A 240 -0.29 -12.20 11.71
CA LEU A 240 0.99 -12.33 11.04
C LEU A 240 2.14 -12.40 12.05
N VAL A 241 2.14 -11.54 13.06
CA VAL A 241 3.18 -11.47 14.10
C VAL A 241 3.11 -12.68 15.06
N SER A 242 1.90 -13.14 15.39
CA SER A 242 1.73 -14.23 16.37
C SER A 242 2.11 -15.62 15.83
N ARG A 243 2.05 -15.83 14.52
CA ARG A 243 2.33 -17.12 13.88
C ARG A 243 3.59 -17.03 13.02
N LYS A 244 4.69 -17.56 13.52
CA LYS A 244 5.96 -17.63 12.77
C LYS A 244 5.79 -18.35 11.43
N THR A 245 6.51 -17.87 10.43
CA THR A 245 6.59 -18.44 9.10
C THR A 245 8.02 -18.26 8.58
N THR A 246 8.48 -19.16 7.74
CA THR A 246 9.80 -19.04 7.08
C THR A 246 9.84 -17.91 6.04
N LEU A 247 8.68 -17.45 5.58
CA LEU A 247 8.56 -16.41 4.55
C LEU A 247 8.77 -14.98 5.09
N VAL A 248 8.67 -14.79 6.42
CA VAL A 248 8.86 -13.48 7.06
C VAL A 248 9.89 -13.61 8.17
N SER A 249 10.96 -12.81 8.10
CA SER A 249 12.04 -12.85 9.08
C SER A 249 11.57 -12.39 10.47
N GLU A 250 12.22 -12.91 11.51
CA GLU A 250 11.91 -12.54 12.90
C GLU A 250 12.14 -11.04 13.15
N ALA A 251 13.16 -10.45 12.54
CA ALA A 251 13.41 -9.02 12.62
C ALA A 251 12.27 -8.19 12.03
N THR A 252 11.77 -8.59 10.86
CA THR A 252 10.59 -7.94 10.24
C THR A 252 9.35 -8.06 11.11
N LEU A 253 9.10 -9.24 11.71
CA LEU A 253 7.97 -9.44 12.62
C LEU A 253 8.05 -8.55 13.87
N GLN A 254 9.25 -8.28 14.41
CA GLN A 254 9.43 -7.36 15.53
C GLN A 254 9.05 -5.91 15.15
N PHE A 255 9.46 -5.43 13.99
CA PHE A 255 9.05 -4.10 13.50
C PHE A 255 7.54 -4.02 13.28
N MET A 256 6.94 -5.05 12.68
CA MET A 256 5.49 -5.13 12.50
C MET A 256 4.74 -5.17 13.83
N GLY A 257 5.31 -5.77 14.87
CA GLY A 257 4.75 -5.77 16.23
C GLY A 257 4.55 -4.35 16.79
N ASN A 258 5.48 -3.44 16.52
CA ASN A 258 5.36 -2.04 16.94
C ASN A 258 4.21 -1.30 16.23
N MET A 259 3.89 -1.69 15.00
CA MET A 259 2.80 -1.10 14.22
C MET A 259 1.42 -1.38 14.81
N ILE A 260 1.25 -2.50 15.52
CA ILE A 260 -0.02 -2.87 16.19
C ILE A 260 -0.42 -1.77 17.16
N GLY A 261 0.51 -1.28 17.99
CA GLY A 261 0.25 -0.20 18.93
C GLY A 261 -0.17 1.12 18.25
N THR A 262 0.33 1.39 17.04
CA THR A 262 -0.09 2.55 16.25
C THR A 262 -1.54 2.40 15.78
N LEU A 263 -1.92 1.20 15.28
CA LEU A 263 -3.31 0.93 14.87
C LEU A 263 -4.28 0.93 16.06
N GLU A 264 -3.84 0.52 17.25
CA GLU A 264 -4.65 0.60 18.47
C GLU A 264 -4.94 2.04 18.89
N ARG A 265 -3.92 2.92 18.86
CA ARG A 265 -4.11 4.34 19.12
C ARG A 265 -5.05 4.96 18.10
N LEU A 266 -4.87 4.67 16.82
CA LEU A 266 -5.75 5.14 15.77
C LEU A 266 -7.21 4.74 15.98
N LEU A 267 -7.48 3.49 16.39
CA LEU A 267 -8.82 3.02 16.72
C LEU A 267 -9.41 3.73 17.96
N ALA A 268 -8.59 4.05 18.96
CA ALA A 268 -9.00 4.82 20.11
C ALA A 268 -9.35 6.26 19.72
N ASP A 269 -8.54 6.91 18.89
CA ASP A 269 -8.76 8.28 18.40
C ASP A 269 -10.05 8.37 17.57
N ILE A 270 -10.30 7.40 16.67
CA ILE A 270 -11.57 7.32 15.93
C ILE A 270 -12.77 7.20 16.87
N THR A 271 -12.65 6.45 17.95
CA THR A 271 -13.71 6.29 18.94
C THR A 271 -13.94 7.60 19.70
N ALA A 272 -12.87 8.25 20.17
CA ALA A 272 -12.95 9.54 20.87
C ALA A 272 -13.59 10.63 20.00
N ASN A 273 -13.23 10.69 18.73
CA ASN A 273 -13.83 11.64 17.78
C ASN A 273 -15.33 11.45 17.61
N ARG A 274 -15.80 10.23 17.57
CA ARG A 274 -17.23 9.94 17.50
C ARG A 274 -17.95 10.38 18.78
N GLU A 275 -17.37 10.11 19.96
CA GLU A 275 -17.91 10.56 21.23
C GLU A 275 -17.98 12.08 21.35
N ILE A 276 -16.98 12.80 20.83
CA ILE A 276 -16.97 14.27 20.73
C ILE A 276 -18.17 14.77 19.92
N LEU A 277 -18.41 14.18 18.75
CA LEU A 277 -19.53 14.56 17.88
C LEU A 277 -20.87 14.24 18.51
N GLU A 278 -21.05 13.08 19.14
CA GLU A 278 -22.26 12.68 19.84
C GLU A 278 -22.55 13.62 21.03
N SER A 279 -21.54 13.96 21.80
CA SER A 279 -21.67 14.90 22.93
C SER A 279 -22.03 16.31 22.45
N ALA A 280 -21.41 16.79 21.37
CA ALA A 280 -21.71 18.10 20.80
C ALA A 280 -23.16 18.17 20.25
N MET A 281 -23.63 17.12 19.62
CA MET A 281 -25.02 17.00 19.14
C MET A 281 -26.01 17.04 20.28
N ASN A 282 -25.79 16.23 21.34
CA ASN A 282 -26.68 16.20 22.51
C ASN A 282 -26.74 17.56 23.22
N PHE A 283 -25.61 18.23 23.35
CA PHE A 283 -25.57 19.58 23.93
C PHE A 283 -26.40 20.56 23.07
N SER A 284 -26.22 20.55 21.76
CA SER A 284 -26.95 21.43 20.86
C SER A 284 -28.48 21.21 20.93
N LEU A 285 -28.93 19.97 20.94
CA LEU A 285 -30.34 19.62 21.08
C LEU A 285 -30.91 20.11 22.43
N THR A 286 -30.18 19.97 23.53
CA THR A 286 -30.59 20.46 24.84
C THR A 286 -30.78 21.96 24.84
N VAL A 287 -29.85 22.72 24.26
CA VAL A 287 -29.95 24.19 24.14
C VAL A 287 -31.16 24.61 23.30
N MET A 288 -31.47 23.88 22.22
CA MET A 288 -32.62 24.17 21.36
C MET A 288 -33.95 23.91 22.04
N THR A 289 -34.05 22.90 22.91
CA THR A 289 -35.29 22.55 23.63
C THR A 289 -35.55 23.49 24.81
N HIS A 290 -34.55 24.22 25.27
CA HIS A 290 -34.67 25.19 26.37
C HIS A 290 -34.87 26.64 25.90
N ARG A 291 -34.93 26.91 24.62
CA ARG A 291 -35.31 28.20 24.02
C ARG A 291 -36.77 28.22 23.60
#